data_cd2ce004625d09e097a6cc7e815d4852
#
_entry.id   cd2ce004625d09e097a6cc7e815d4852
#
_cell.length_a   1.000
_cell.length_b   1.000
_cell.length_c   1.000
_cell.angle_alpha   90.00
_cell.angle_beta   90.00
_cell.angle_gamma   90.00
#
_symmetry.space_group_name_H-M   'P 1'
#
loop_
_entity.id
_entity.type
_entity.pdbx_description
1 polymer ?
#
loop_
_entity_poly.entity_id
_entity_poly.type
_entity_poly.pdbx_seq_one_letter_code
_entity_poly.pdbx_strand_id
1 'polypeptide(L)'
;MIFMKYLKLIVFFLVLVGCSNKGEKQANTLLSKSFFLEKSINEINTTHVQNAFSKYQDNIELVKKCVNTIENEFARRMNIYKGLKKACPNFLTNYDLTKRNLETEINQLKMLKLDLSNNLINSDSILYYI
;
A
#
# COMPACT_ATOMS: atom_id res chain seq x y z
N MET A 1 44.17 7.78 40.99
CA MET A 1 44.14 8.75 39.86
C MET A 1 43.88 8.11 38.47
N ILE A 2 44.20 6.83 38.28
CA ILE A 2 44.00 6.06 37.03
C ILE A 2 42.53 5.73 36.79
N PHE A 3 41.78 5.38 37.85
CA PHE A 3 40.36 4.97 37.78
C PHE A 3 39.42 6.08 37.22
N MET A 4 39.72 7.34 37.57
CA MET A 4 38.92 8.49 37.11
C MET A 4 39.11 8.81 35.60
N LYS A 5 40.24 8.43 35.00
CA LYS A 5 40.47 8.57 33.55
C LYS A 5 39.67 7.54 32.76
N TYR A 6 39.60 6.30 33.23
CA TYR A 6 38.81 5.24 32.57
C TYR A 6 37.32 5.46 32.74
N LEU A 7 36.86 6.01 33.86
CA LEU A 7 35.48 6.35 34.09
C LEU A 7 34.97 7.41 33.06
N LYS A 8 35.79 8.45 32.81
CA LYS A 8 35.48 9.46 31.80
C LYS A 8 35.45 8.89 30.40
N LEU A 9 36.30 7.93 30.08
CA LEU A 9 36.38 7.27 28.79
C LEU A 9 35.17 6.36 28.55
N ILE A 10 34.73 5.64 29.59
CA ILE A 10 33.54 4.79 29.58
C ILE A 10 32.27 5.64 29.40
N VAL A 11 32.14 6.76 30.11
CA VAL A 11 31.01 7.68 29.98
C VAL A 11 30.97 8.31 28.57
N PHE A 12 32.12 8.66 28.01
CA PHE A 12 32.23 9.18 26.65
C PHE A 12 31.83 8.13 25.61
N PHE A 13 32.18 6.87 25.80
CA PHE A 13 31.79 5.75 24.92
C PHE A 13 30.28 5.45 25.05
N LEU A 14 29.69 5.55 26.25
CA LEU A 14 28.25 5.36 26.46
C LEU A 14 27.39 6.45 25.79
N VAL A 15 27.90 7.68 25.72
CA VAL A 15 27.21 8.79 25.03
C VAL A 15 27.19 8.60 23.49
N LEU A 16 28.22 7.93 22.93
CA LEU A 16 28.27 7.66 21.47
C LEU A 16 27.32 6.55 21.03
N VAL A 17 26.88 5.66 21.90
CA VAL A 17 25.95 4.57 21.58
C VAL A 17 24.48 5.02 21.67
N GLY A 18 24.20 6.20 22.22
CA GLY A 18 22.85 6.69 22.50
C GLY A 18 22.11 7.39 21.36
N CYS A 19 22.74 7.65 20.21
CA CYS A 19 22.05 8.19 19.05
C CYS A 19 21.34 7.06 18.24
N SER A 20 20.32 6.49 18.81
CA SER A 20 19.34 5.71 18.03
C SER A 20 18.73 6.69 17.02
N ASN A 21 19.05 6.48 15.74
CA ASN A 21 18.67 7.34 14.65
C ASN A 21 17.13 7.38 14.55
N LYS A 22 16.52 8.46 15.05
CA LYS A 22 15.05 8.64 15.09
C LYS A 22 14.43 8.40 13.71
N GLY A 23 15.12 8.80 12.66
CA GLY A 23 14.71 8.59 11.29
C GLY A 23 14.69 7.12 10.86
N GLU A 24 15.69 6.35 11.26
CA GLU A 24 15.71 4.91 10.99
C GLU A 24 14.54 4.18 11.65
N LYS A 25 14.20 4.55 12.90
CA LYS A 25 13.03 4.02 13.59
C LYS A 25 11.71 4.35 12.87
N GLN A 26 11.59 5.57 12.35
CA GLN A 26 10.43 5.98 11.56
C GLN A 26 10.36 5.20 10.23
N ALA A 27 11.46 5.07 9.50
CA ALA A 27 11.54 4.30 8.27
C ALA A 27 11.16 2.82 8.50
N ASN A 28 11.64 2.20 9.58
CA ASN A 28 11.26 0.84 9.96
C ASN A 28 9.77 0.71 10.27
N THR A 29 9.18 1.70 10.94
CA THR A 29 7.75 1.71 11.25
C THR A 29 6.92 1.80 9.97
N LEU A 30 7.30 2.67 9.04
CA LEU A 30 6.62 2.83 7.74
C LEU A 30 6.75 1.57 6.90
N LEU A 31 7.94 0.97 6.83
CA LEU A 31 8.16 -0.31 6.15
C LEU A 31 7.25 -1.41 6.69
N SER A 32 7.16 -1.55 8.01
CA SER A 32 6.28 -2.55 8.63
C SER A 32 4.81 -2.35 8.26
N LYS A 33 4.34 -1.10 8.24
CA LYS A 33 2.97 -0.75 7.79
C LYS A 33 2.77 -1.06 6.32
N SER A 34 3.75 -0.74 5.46
CA SER A 34 3.68 -0.98 4.02
C SER A 34 3.64 -2.48 3.71
N PHE A 35 4.42 -3.32 4.39
CA PHE A 35 4.34 -4.77 4.25
C PHE A 35 3.01 -5.35 4.73
N PHE A 36 2.43 -4.78 5.80
CA PHE A 36 1.08 -5.18 6.22
C PHE A 36 0.03 -4.86 5.15
N LEU A 37 0.12 -3.66 4.54
CA LEU A 37 -0.76 -3.27 3.43
C LEU A 37 -0.55 -4.15 2.20
N GLU A 38 0.70 -4.46 1.84
CA GLU A 38 1.03 -5.37 0.73
C GLU A 38 0.40 -6.75 0.93
N LYS A 39 0.52 -7.31 2.13
CA LYS A 39 -0.14 -8.57 2.49
C LYS A 39 -1.66 -8.46 2.32
N SER A 40 -2.28 -7.42 2.87
CA SER A 40 -3.72 -7.21 2.80
C SER A 40 -4.22 -7.06 1.35
N ILE A 41 -3.49 -6.35 0.50
CA ILE A 41 -3.81 -6.21 -0.93
C ILE A 41 -3.69 -7.56 -1.64
N ASN A 42 -2.66 -8.34 -1.36
CA ASN A 42 -2.45 -9.65 -1.98
C ASN A 42 -3.50 -10.71 -1.55
N GLU A 43 -4.18 -10.51 -0.42
CA GLU A 43 -5.30 -11.34 0.03
C GLU A 43 -6.61 -11.05 -0.73
N ILE A 44 -6.70 -9.94 -1.46
CA ILE A 44 -7.89 -9.59 -2.24
C ILE A 44 -8.02 -10.54 -3.44
N ASN A 45 -9.11 -11.29 -3.47
CA ASN A 45 -9.40 -12.20 -4.57
C ASN A 45 -10.06 -11.48 -5.74
N THR A 46 -9.26 -11.02 -6.69
CA THR A 46 -9.75 -10.33 -7.90
C THR A 46 -10.52 -11.24 -8.85
N THR A 47 -10.37 -12.56 -8.76
CA THR A 47 -11.08 -13.54 -9.61
C THR A 47 -12.58 -13.44 -9.42
N HIS A 48 -13.05 -13.16 -8.20
CA HIS A 48 -14.48 -12.95 -7.97
C HIS A 48 -15.04 -11.74 -8.73
N VAL A 49 -14.26 -10.66 -8.81
CA VAL A 49 -14.66 -9.45 -9.55
C VAL A 49 -14.65 -9.71 -11.05
N GLN A 50 -13.62 -10.42 -11.56
CA GLN A 50 -13.53 -10.82 -12.96
C GLN A 50 -14.71 -11.72 -13.37
N ASN A 51 -15.03 -12.72 -12.55
CA ASN A 51 -16.16 -13.63 -12.78
C ASN A 51 -17.50 -12.88 -12.72
N ALA A 52 -17.67 -11.93 -11.79
CA ALA A 52 -18.87 -11.12 -11.71
C ALA A 52 -19.02 -10.25 -12.97
N PHE A 53 -17.92 -9.70 -13.47
CA PHE A 53 -17.93 -8.91 -14.70
C PHE A 53 -18.26 -9.75 -15.95
N SER A 54 -17.68 -10.95 -16.08
CA SER A 54 -18.01 -11.88 -17.16
C SER A 54 -19.49 -12.25 -17.14
N LYS A 55 -20.02 -12.67 -15.99
CA LYS A 55 -21.46 -12.96 -15.84
C LYS A 55 -22.35 -11.75 -16.16
N TYR A 56 -21.90 -10.56 -15.79
CA TYR A 56 -22.60 -9.33 -16.18
C TYR A 56 -22.70 -9.21 -17.71
N GLN A 57 -21.60 -9.41 -18.44
CA GLN A 57 -21.58 -9.32 -19.91
C GLN A 57 -22.51 -10.35 -20.55
N ASP A 58 -22.41 -11.61 -20.13
CA ASP A 58 -23.25 -12.71 -20.63
C ASP A 58 -24.73 -12.44 -20.38
N ASN A 59 -25.09 -11.97 -19.18
CA ASN A 59 -26.48 -11.67 -18.83
C ASN A 59 -27.02 -10.47 -19.61
N ILE A 60 -26.24 -9.44 -19.87
CA ILE A 60 -26.65 -8.30 -20.70
C ILE A 60 -26.92 -8.74 -22.14
N GLU A 61 -26.10 -9.63 -22.70
CA GLU A 61 -26.33 -10.16 -24.01
C GLU A 61 -27.60 -11.02 -24.09
N LEU A 62 -27.82 -11.85 -23.06
CA LEU A 62 -29.04 -12.66 -22.96
C LEU A 62 -30.30 -11.77 -22.89
N VAL A 63 -30.27 -10.74 -22.04
CA VAL A 63 -31.37 -9.78 -21.92
C VAL A 63 -31.67 -9.10 -23.26
N LYS A 64 -30.65 -8.67 -24.00
CA LYS A 64 -30.84 -8.05 -25.35
C LYS A 64 -31.49 -8.99 -26.34
N LYS A 65 -31.24 -10.31 -26.24
CA LYS A 65 -31.79 -11.32 -27.16
C LYS A 65 -33.22 -11.74 -26.80
N CYS A 66 -33.54 -11.76 -25.49
CA CYS A 66 -34.78 -12.39 -25.00
C CYS A 66 -35.85 -11.39 -24.57
N VAL A 67 -35.53 -10.12 -24.34
CA VAL A 67 -36.48 -9.14 -23.81
C VAL A 67 -36.93 -8.19 -24.93
N ASN A 68 -38.17 -8.37 -25.35
CA ASN A 68 -38.78 -7.52 -26.39
C ASN A 68 -39.45 -6.27 -25.81
N THR A 69 -39.95 -6.36 -24.57
CA THR A 69 -40.65 -5.26 -23.90
C THR A 69 -40.05 -5.03 -22.52
N ILE A 70 -39.71 -3.80 -22.21
CA ILE A 70 -39.05 -3.43 -20.94
C ILE A 70 -40.08 -2.75 -20.04
N GLU A 71 -40.47 -3.41 -18.96
CA GLU A 71 -41.31 -2.82 -17.91
C GLU A 71 -40.43 -1.87 -17.02
N ASN A 72 -41.11 -0.87 -16.43
CA ASN A 72 -40.41 0.15 -15.61
C ASN A 72 -39.57 -0.42 -14.46
N GLU A 73 -40.12 -1.43 -13.77
CA GLU A 73 -39.39 -2.08 -12.65
C GLU A 73 -38.17 -2.85 -13.17
N PHE A 74 -38.29 -3.55 -14.29
CA PHE A 74 -37.15 -4.22 -14.93
C PHE A 74 -36.10 -3.19 -15.37
N ALA A 75 -36.49 -2.08 -15.96
CA ALA A 75 -35.60 -1.00 -16.38
C ALA A 75 -34.84 -0.42 -15.19
N ARG A 76 -35.51 -0.23 -14.05
CA ARG A 76 -34.89 0.26 -12.81
C ARG A 76 -33.82 -0.70 -12.29
N ARG A 77 -34.10 -2.00 -12.20
CA ARG A 77 -33.16 -3.04 -11.79
C ARG A 77 -31.98 -3.13 -12.76
N MET A 78 -32.22 -3.05 -14.03
CA MET A 78 -31.19 -3.07 -15.07
C MET A 78 -30.27 -1.86 -15.00
N ASN A 79 -30.74 -0.68 -14.59
CA ASN A 79 -29.89 0.49 -14.40
C ASN A 79 -28.90 0.30 -13.23
N ILE A 80 -29.34 -0.32 -12.14
CA ILE A 80 -28.46 -0.70 -11.03
C ILE A 80 -27.42 -1.73 -11.50
N TYR A 81 -27.88 -2.75 -12.21
CA TYR A 81 -27.04 -3.82 -12.74
C TYR A 81 -25.98 -3.30 -13.73
N LYS A 82 -26.34 -2.33 -14.58
CA LYS A 82 -25.40 -1.65 -15.49
C LYS A 82 -24.25 -0.95 -14.78
N GLY A 83 -24.39 -0.61 -13.50
CA GLY A 83 -23.30 -0.07 -12.69
C GLY A 83 -22.08 -0.96 -12.64
N LEU A 84 -22.25 -2.29 -12.72
CA LEU A 84 -21.14 -3.27 -12.75
C LEU A 84 -20.22 -3.07 -13.96
N LYS A 85 -20.76 -2.59 -15.10
CA LYS A 85 -19.98 -2.29 -16.31
C LYS A 85 -18.80 -1.35 -16.03
N LYS A 86 -18.99 -0.43 -15.10
CA LYS A 86 -17.98 0.59 -14.75
C LYS A 86 -17.23 0.23 -13.47
N ALA A 87 -17.94 -0.33 -12.48
CA ALA A 87 -17.38 -0.63 -11.18
C ALA A 87 -16.30 -1.73 -11.24
N CYS A 88 -16.57 -2.84 -11.95
CA CYS A 88 -15.62 -3.96 -11.99
C CYS A 88 -14.30 -3.62 -12.69
N PRO A 89 -14.29 -3.05 -13.92
CA PRO A 89 -13.04 -2.65 -14.56
C PRO A 89 -12.29 -1.57 -13.78
N ASN A 90 -12.97 -0.58 -13.21
CA ASN A 90 -12.36 0.46 -12.41
C ASN A 90 -11.70 -0.14 -11.15
N PHE A 91 -12.38 -1.08 -10.49
CA PHE A 91 -11.80 -1.78 -9.33
C PHE A 91 -10.51 -2.51 -9.72
N LEU A 92 -10.52 -3.30 -10.79
CA LEU A 92 -9.35 -4.06 -11.25
C LEU A 92 -8.19 -3.14 -11.62
N THR A 93 -8.47 -2.05 -12.35
CA THR A 93 -7.44 -1.07 -12.71
C THR A 93 -6.85 -0.39 -11.48
N ASN A 94 -7.69 0.02 -10.53
CA ASN A 94 -7.22 0.66 -9.30
C ASN A 94 -6.47 -0.33 -8.40
N TYR A 95 -6.87 -1.59 -8.35
CA TYR A 95 -6.17 -2.64 -7.64
C TYR A 95 -4.73 -2.78 -8.16
N ASP A 96 -4.55 -2.94 -9.48
CA ASP A 96 -3.24 -3.09 -10.10
C ASP A 96 -2.36 -1.84 -9.93
N LEU A 97 -2.97 -0.65 -10.02
CA LEU A 97 -2.28 0.61 -9.80
C LEU A 97 -1.81 0.74 -8.34
N THR A 98 -2.70 0.45 -7.39
CA THR A 98 -2.38 0.52 -5.96
C THR A 98 -1.26 -0.46 -5.60
N LYS A 99 -1.31 -1.67 -6.14
CA LYS A 99 -0.26 -2.68 -5.92
C LYS A 99 1.10 -2.20 -6.42
N ARG A 100 1.18 -1.68 -7.65
CA ARG A 100 2.42 -1.13 -8.23
C ARG A 100 2.95 0.06 -7.44
N ASN A 101 2.07 0.97 -7.03
CA ASN A 101 2.47 2.13 -6.23
C ASN A 101 3.04 1.68 -4.88
N LEU A 102 2.40 0.72 -4.23
CA LEU A 102 2.88 0.20 -2.94
C LEU A 102 4.24 -0.50 -3.07
N GLU A 103 4.47 -1.28 -4.13
CA GLU A 103 5.78 -1.87 -4.41
C GLU A 103 6.86 -0.78 -4.59
N THR A 104 6.53 0.29 -5.28
CA THR A 104 7.43 1.44 -5.47
C THR A 104 7.76 2.11 -4.14
N GLU A 105 6.75 2.39 -3.32
CA GLU A 105 6.91 3.00 -1.98
C GLU A 105 7.75 2.11 -1.05
N ILE A 106 7.52 0.80 -1.04
CA ILE A 106 8.31 -0.15 -0.26
C ILE A 106 9.79 -0.08 -0.67
N ASN A 107 10.07 -0.04 -1.97
CA ASN A 107 11.44 0.05 -2.46
C ASN A 107 12.10 1.39 -2.08
N GLN A 108 11.38 2.50 -2.19
CA GLN A 108 11.88 3.82 -1.76
C GLN A 108 12.17 3.84 -0.25
N LEU A 109 11.29 3.28 0.57
CA LEU A 109 11.51 3.18 2.02
C LEU A 109 12.70 2.28 2.39
N LYS A 110 12.95 1.20 1.62
CA LYS A 110 14.14 0.35 1.80
C LYS A 110 15.42 1.13 1.50
N MET A 111 15.42 1.91 0.40
CA MET A 111 16.57 2.75 0.05
C MET A 111 16.79 3.84 1.10
N LEU A 112 15.75 4.54 1.52
CA LEU A 112 15.82 5.54 2.57
C LEU A 112 16.42 4.96 3.86
N LYS A 113 15.96 3.78 4.27
CA LYS A 113 16.51 3.09 5.44
C LYS A 113 18.01 2.80 5.29
N LEU A 114 18.43 2.34 4.09
CA LEU A 114 19.83 2.06 3.78
C LEU A 114 20.68 3.34 3.87
N ASP A 115 20.20 4.43 3.28
CA ASP A 115 20.89 5.73 3.27
C ASP A 115 21.04 6.30 4.68
N LEU A 116 20.02 6.11 5.52
CA LEU A 116 20.06 6.49 6.94
C LEU A 116 21.07 5.64 7.73
N SER A 117 21.08 4.33 7.52
CA SER A 117 22.01 3.42 8.20
C SER A 117 23.47 3.69 7.82
N ASN A 118 23.70 4.18 6.59
CA ASN A 118 25.00 4.56 6.06
C ASN A 118 25.38 6.03 6.37
N ASN A 119 24.55 6.76 7.13
CA ASN A 119 24.71 8.19 7.43
C ASN A 119 24.86 9.09 6.18
N LEU A 120 24.27 8.67 5.07
CA LEU A 120 24.25 9.47 3.81
C LEU A 120 23.20 10.59 3.89
N ILE A 121 22.18 10.43 4.72
CA ILE A 121 21.12 11.40 4.97
C ILE A 121 21.05 11.71 6.46
N ASN A 122 20.94 13.01 6.79
CA ASN A 122 20.74 13.42 8.18
C ASN A 122 19.31 13.05 8.62
N SER A 123 19.19 12.44 9.80
CA SER A 123 17.89 12.02 10.38
C SER A 123 16.88 13.17 10.53
N ASP A 124 17.35 14.41 10.72
CA ASP A 124 16.50 15.58 10.85
C ASP A 124 15.88 16.02 9.51
N SER A 125 16.51 15.67 8.39
CA SER A 125 16.01 15.95 7.04
C SER A 125 14.78 15.11 6.67
N ILE A 126 14.54 14.01 7.36
CA ILE A 126 13.38 13.12 7.07
C ILE A 126 12.05 13.80 7.34
N LEU A 127 11.98 14.72 8.28
CA LEU A 127 10.75 15.48 8.56
C LEU A 127 10.23 16.30 7.38
N TYR A 128 11.07 16.51 6.34
CA TYR A 128 10.68 17.19 5.10
C TYR A 128 10.18 16.23 4.00
N TYR A 129 10.33 14.89 4.17
CA TYR A 129 9.99 13.88 3.17
C TYR A 129 8.83 12.95 3.58
N ILE A 130 8.31 13.11 4.80
CA ILE A 130 7.18 12.37 5.36
C ILE A 130 6.10 13.35 5.81
#